data_40c27aec133b6d1b9aa57aa92ed8fdc9
#
_entry.id   40c27aec133b6d1b9aa57aa92ed8fdc9
#
_cell.length_a   1.000
_cell.length_b   1.000
_cell.length_c   1.000
_cell.angle_alpha   90.00
_cell.angle_beta   90.00
_cell.angle_gamma   90.00
#
_symmetry.space_group_name_H-M   'P 1'
#
loop_
_entity.id
_entity.type
_entity.pdbx_description
1 polymer ?
#
loop_
_entity_poly.entity_id
_entity_poly.type
_entity_poly.pdbx_seq_one_letter_code
_entity_poly.pdbx_strand_id
1 'polypeptide(L)'
;MRSVQALAAVAALSLLAVSSIALAAEPKQGGIFRIYHRDSPGSASIHEGATYSVNVPFMPVFNNLVIYKQDVAQNSMDSIVPDLAESWAWSADNKTLTFKLRQGVKWHDGKPFTSADVKCTFDMLMGKSSQKFRQNPRKSWYEFVNDVTTSGDFEVAFNLKRPQPALLAMLASGYTPVYPCHVSPADMRTHPIGTGPFKFVEFKANESIKLTRNPDYWKKGLPHLDGIEFTIIPNRSTAILAFIAGKFDMTFPTEVSIPLLKDIKTQAPNAVCVVAPNNVSTNIIVNLSAPPFDSLDIRRALALALDRKAFVSILFEGQADIGGTMLPPPAGFWGMPKDMLETIPGYGPDVNANREEARKLMQKAGYGPDKHLAVKVSTRNIPVYRDPAVILIDQLKSIYIDGELDVVETANWFPKIARKDYALGLNLTGNSVDDPDQSFYENYSCGSERNYTNYCNKNIEKLFDEQSQETDVAKRKKLVWNIDKQLQEDVARPIIFHAHTGTCWQPYVKGVTVMTNSSYNGYRYEDVWLDK
;
A
#
# COMPACT_ATOMS: atom_id res chain seq x y z
N MET A 1 43.02 -82.82 1.21
CA MET A 1 43.60 -82.70 -0.15
C MET A 1 42.81 -81.69 -0.96
N ARG A 2 43.52 -80.69 -1.45
CA ARG A 2 43.23 -79.74 -2.48
C ARG A 2 41.98 -78.82 -2.30
N SER A 3 42.31 -77.61 -1.88
CA SER A 3 41.63 -76.33 -2.01
C SER A 3 41.36 -75.93 -3.47
N VAL A 4 40.22 -75.34 -3.76
CA VAL A 4 40.02 -74.53 -4.93
C VAL A 4 39.41 -73.21 -4.45
N GLN A 5 40.19 -72.15 -4.58
CA GLN A 5 39.77 -70.76 -4.33
C GLN A 5 38.94 -70.26 -5.55
N ALA A 6 37.75 -69.72 -5.31
CA ALA A 6 37.02 -68.97 -6.30
C ALA A 6 37.12 -67.49 -5.96
N LEU A 7 37.77 -66.72 -6.85
CA LEU A 7 37.78 -65.24 -6.81
C LEU A 7 36.42 -64.72 -7.28
N ALA A 8 35.73 -63.99 -6.42
CA ALA A 8 34.56 -63.19 -6.81
C ALA A 8 35.02 -61.75 -7.10
N ALA A 9 34.96 -61.33 -8.34
CA ALA A 9 35.16 -59.96 -8.78
C ALA A 9 33.91 -59.12 -8.47
N VAL A 10 34.05 -58.20 -7.55
CA VAL A 10 33.03 -57.17 -7.24
C VAL A 10 33.21 -55.99 -8.22
N ALA A 11 32.32 -55.89 -9.22
CA ALA A 11 32.27 -54.72 -10.08
C ALA A 11 31.47 -53.62 -9.36
N ALA A 12 32.16 -52.60 -8.87
CA ALA A 12 31.55 -51.40 -8.32
C ALA A 12 31.03 -50.51 -9.47
N LEU A 13 29.73 -50.52 -9.73
CA LEU A 13 29.06 -49.51 -10.55
C LEU A 13 28.95 -48.21 -9.77
N SER A 14 29.83 -47.26 -10.07
CA SER A 14 29.71 -45.88 -9.60
C SER A 14 28.61 -45.19 -10.40
N LEU A 15 27.39 -45.07 -9.83
CA LEU A 15 26.36 -44.17 -10.33
C LEU A 15 26.81 -42.73 -10.07
N LEU A 16 27.32 -42.07 -11.10
CA LEU A 16 27.45 -40.62 -11.13
C LEU A 16 26.02 -40.00 -11.18
N ALA A 17 25.48 -39.60 -10.03
CA ALA A 17 24.33 -38.74 -9.96
C ALA A 17 24.75 -37.37 -10.50
N VAL A 18 24.48 -37.11 -11.77
CA VAL A 18 24.54 -35.79 -12.36
C VAL A 18 23.40 -34.99 -11.75
N SER A 19 23.68 -34.25 -10.66
CA SER A 19 22.79 -33.22 -10.16
C SER A 19 22.69 -32.15 -11.25
N SER A 20 21.60 -32.15 -11.99
CA SER A 20 21.24 -31.05 -12.88
C SER A 20 21.04 -29.81 -12.01
N ILE A 21 22.08 -28.99 -11.88
CA ILE A 21 21.94 -27.62 -11.43
C ILE A 21 21.06 -26.98 -12.50
N ALA A 22 19.79 -26.77 -12.18
CA ALA A 22 18.92 -25.92 -12.99
C ALA A 22 19.56 -24.52 -12.96
N LEU A 23 20.31 -24.18 -13.99
CA LEU A 23 20.77 -22.81 -14.24
C LEU A 23 19.50 -21.96 -14.30
N ALA A 24 19.37 -21.02 -13.38
CA ALA A 24 18.32 -20.01 -13.48
C ALA A 24 18.43 -19.36 -14.87
N ALA A 25 17.33 -19.31 -15.61
CA ALA A 25 17.35 -18.70 -16.93
C ALA A 25 17.85 -17.27 -16.83
N GLU A 26 18.80 -16.90 -17.68
CA GLU A 26 19.29 -15.52 -17.73
C GLU A 26 18.19 -14.59 -18.26
N PRO A 27 18.08 -13.37 -17.68
CA PRO A 27 17.08 -12.40 -18.12
C PRO A 27 17.21 -12.05 -19.60
N LYS A 28 16.12 -12.19 -20.35
CA LYS A 28 16.04 -11.80 -21.76
C LYS A 28 15.71 -10.32 -21.88
N GLN A 29 16.29 -9.67 -22.89
CA GLN A 29 16.02 -8.27 -23.21
C GLN A 29 14.86 -8.18 -24.21
N GLY A 30 14.00 -7.18 -24.04
CA GLY A 30 12.95 -6.83 -24.99
C GLY A 30 11.53 -7.21 -24.54
N GLY A 31 10.58 -6.87 -25.38
CA GLY A 31 9.16 -7.10 -25.18
C GLY A 31 8.43 -6.02 -24.38
N ILE A 32 7.12 -5.94 -24.61
CA ILE A 32 6.20 -5.03 -23.91
C ILE A 32 5.46 -5.82 -22.84
N PHE A 33 5.52 -5.34 -21.60
CA PHE A 33 4.80 -5.90 -20.45
C PHE A 33 3.39 -5.34 -20.39
N ARG A 34 2.37 -6.16 -20.61
CA ARG A 34 0.96 -5.75 -20.69
C ARG A 34 0.21 -6.11 -19.42
N ILE A 35 -0.37 -5.09 -18.79
CA ILE A 35 -1.13 -5.21 -17.55
C ILE A 35 -2.49 -4.53 -17.79
N TYR A 36 -3.61 -5.15 -17.38
CA TYR A 36 -4.83 -4.36 -17.29
C TYR A 36 -4.80 -3.47 -16.04
N HIS A 37 -5.42 -2.30 -16.12
CA HIS A 37 -5.55 -1.38 -14.99
C HIS A 37 -7.02 -1.28 -14.58
N ARG A 38 -7.30 -1.33 -13.28
CA ARG A 38 -8.66 -1.46 -12.75
C ARG A 38 -9.50 -0.18 -12.81
N ASP A 39 -8.87 1.00 -12.95
CA ASP A 39 -9.54 2.30 -13.01
C ASP A 39 -8.58 3.39 -13.51
N SER A 40 -9.11 4.56 -13.84
CA SER A 40 -8.28 5.68 -14.29
C SER A 40 -7.73 6.47 -13.10
N PRO A 41 -6.38 6.64 -12.98
CA PRO A 41 -5.82 7.53 -11.98
C PRO A 41 -6.23 8.99 -12.23
N GLY A 42 -6.32 9.78 -11.17
CA GLY A 42 -6.66 11.20 -11.29
C GLY A 42 -5.56 12.09 -11.84
N SER A 43 -4.31 11.61 -11.85
CA SER A 43 -3.12 12.24 -12.43
C SER A 43 -1.93 11.28 -12.39
N ALA A 44 -0.80 11.66 -13.03
CA ALA A 44 0.45 10.91 -12.98
C ALA A 44 1.34 11.26 -11.76
N SER A 45 0.94 12.22 -10.93
CA SER A 45 1.75 12.67 -9.79
C SER A 45 1.65 11.72 -8.60
N ILE A 46 2.74 11.00 -8.29
CA ILE A 46 2.81 10.11 -7.12
C ILE A 46 2.67 10.90 -5.82
N HIS A 47 3.28 12.07 -5.71
CA HIS A 47 3.20 12.88 -4.49
C HIS A 47 1.79 13.38 -4.19
N GLU A 48 0.98 13.63 -5.20
CA GLU A 48 -0.43 14.03 -5.03
C GLU A 48 -1.39 12.83 -4.96
N GLY A 49 -0.93 11.63 -5.38
CA GLY A 49 -1.72 10.40 -5.35
C GLY A 49 -1.65 9.68 -3.99
N ALA A 50 -2.65 8.86 -3.72
CA ALA A 50 -2.73 8.07 -2.49
C ALA A 50 -3.18 6.61 -2.73
N THR A 51 -3.06 6.10 -3.97
CA THR A 51 -3.65 4.83 -4.38
C THR A 51 -2.72 3.99 -5.24
N TYR A 52 -3.00 2.69 -5.30
CA TYR A 52 -2.40 1.79 -6.29
C TYR A 52 -2.57 2.30 -7.73
N SER A 53 -3.72 2.89 -8.03
CA SER A 53 -4.03 3.38 -9.37
C SER A 53 -3.03 4.42 -9.90
N VAL A 54 -2.39 5.17 -8.99
CA VAL A 54 -1.30 6.10 -9.35
C VAL A 54 0.06 5.44 -9.19
N ASN A 55 0.27 4.72 -8.08
CA ASN A 55 1.59 4.19 -7.73
C ASN A 55 2.05 3.10 -8.71
N VAL A 56 1.19 2.12 -9.03
CA VAL A 56 1.53 0.98 -9.88
C VAL A 56 2.05 1.40 -11.27
N PRO A 57 1.37 2.28 -12.03
CA PRO A 57 1.84 2.65 -13.35
C PRO A 57 2.96 3.69 -13.36
N PHE A 58 3.11 4.50 -12.31
CA PHE A 58 4.07 5.62 -12.36
C PHE A 58 5.32 5.42 -11.50
N MET A 59 5.36 4.46 -10.56
CA MET A 59 6.59 4.13 -9.85
C MET A 59 7.77 3.76 -10.79
N PRO A 60 7.57 3.09 -11.93
CA PRO A 60 8.64 2.79 -12.88
C PRO A 60 9.30 4.02 -13.52
N VAL A 61 8.64 5.18 -13.47
CA VAL A 61 9.18 6.45 -14.03
C VAL A 61 10.24 7.07 -13.12
N PHE A 62 10.25 6.72 -11.84
CA PHE A 62 11.01 7.43 -10.81
C PHE A 62 12.04 6.56 -10.09
N ASN A 63 12.96 7.23 -9.39
CA ASN A 63 13.79 6.66 -8.35
C ASN A 63 13.61 7.44 -7.04
N ASN A 64 13.96 6.76 -5.94
CA ASN A 64 13.98 7.29 -4.58
C ASN A 64 15.43 7.51 -4.11
N LEU A 65 15.66 8.08 -2.92
CA LEU A 65 16.99 8.06 -2.30
C LEU A 65 17.43 6.64 -1.96
N VAL A 66 16.55 5.90 -1.34
CA VAL A 66 16.69 4.49 -0.97
C VAL A 66 15.40 3.76 -1.34
N ILE A 67 15.45 2.46 -1.50
CA ILE A 67 14.29 1.65 -1.92
C ILE A 67 14.29 0.32 -1.18
N TYR A 68 13.13 -0.28 -0.97
CA TYR A 68 13.04 -1.68 -0.57
C TYR A 68 13.46 -2.59 -1.71
N LYS A 69 14.27 -3.62 -1.40
CA LYS A 69 14.64 -4.65 -2.37
C LYS A 69 13.43 -5.18 -3.12
N GLN A 70 13.49 -5.14 -4.44
CA GLN A 70 12.35 -5.50 -5.31
C GLN A 70 12.13 -7.02 -5.43
N ASP A 71 13.07 -7.82 -4.97
CA ASP A 71 13.05 -9.30 -4.96
C ASP A 71 12.70 -9.90 -3.57
N VAL A 72 12.34 -9.06 -2.58
CA VAL A 72 12.01 -9.48 -1.20
C VAL A 72 10.54 -9.18 -0.92
N ALA A 73 9.76 -10.23 -0.65
CA ALA A 73 8.33 -10.11 -0.39
C ALA A 73 8.00 -9.41 0.94
N GLN A 74 8.77 -9.65 1.99
CA GLN A 74 8.58 -9.05 3.32
C GLN A 74 9.52 -7.86 3.50
N ASN A 75 8.98 -6.64 3.51
CA ASN A 75 9.78 -5.44 3.74
C ASN A 75 10.17 -5.30 5.22
N SER A 76 11.42 -4.89 5.44
CA SER A 76 11.99 -4.58 6.76
C SER A 76 13.06 -3.50 6.60
N MET A 77 13.60 -2.99 7.70
CA MET A 77 14.74 -2.06 7.67
C MET A 77 15.95 -2.68 6.96
N ASP A 78 16.18 -3.99 7.12
CA ASP A 78 17.29 -4.71 6.49
C ASP A 78 17.11 -4.92 4.98
N SER A 79 15.90 -4.76 4.47
CA SER A 79 15.62 -4.85 3.04
C SER A 79 15.71 -3.49 2.32
N ILE A 80 16.06 -2.41 3.02
CA ILE A 80 16.31 -1.10 2.41
C ILE A 80 17.70 -1.08 1.79
N VAL A 81 17.76 -0.68 0.52
CA VAL A 81 19.00 -0.65 -0.27
C VAL A 81 19.19 0.72 -0.94
N PRO A 82 20.44 1.05 -1.33
CA PRO A 82 20.74 2.24 -2.11
C PRO A 82 19.93 2.31 -3.42
N ASP A 83 19.46 3.54 -3.76
CA ASP A 83 18.87 3.88 -5.07
C ASP A 83 19.58 5.12 -5.63
N LEU A 84 19.02 6.32 -5.57
CA LEU A 84 19.73 7.56 -5.96
C LEU A 84 20.85 7.94 -4.96
N ALA A 85 20.74 7.51 -3.70
CA ALA A 85 21.85 7.59 -2.78
C ALA A 85 22.71 6.32 -2.86
N GLU A 86 24.03 6.46 -2.75
CA GLU A 86 24.99 5.35 -2.68
C GLU A 86 25.13 4.83 -1.24
N SER A 87 24.95 5.72 -0.26
CA SER A 87 25.06 5.42 1.15
C SER A 87 24.35 6.46 2.01
N TRP A 88 24.09 6.12 3.25
CA TRP A 88 23.55 7.02 4.26
C TRP A 88 24.15 6.76 5.63
N ALA A 89 24.08 7.77 6.49
CA ALA A 89 24.53 7.66 7.88
C ALA A 89 23.67 8.54 8.80
N TRP A 90 23.39 8.04 10.00
CA TRP A 90 22.81 8.81 11.07
C TRP A 90 23.91 9.48 11.93
N SER A 91 23.65 10.70 12.40
CA SER A 91 24.44 11.33 13.46
C SER A 91 24.30 10.56 14.79
N ALA A 92 25.26 10.74 15.69
CA ALA A 92 25.29 10.04 16.99
C ALA A 92 24.03 10.30 17.85
N ASP A 93 23.38 11.44 17.70
CA ASP A 93 22.14 11.81 18.39
C ASP A 93 20.87 11.42 17.62
N ASN A 94 21.00 10.74 16.47
CA ASN A 94 19.92 10.32 15.57
C ASN A 94 19.02 11.47 15.08
N LYS A 95 19.57 12.70 15.00
CA LYS A 95 18.81 13.87 14.52
C LYS A 95 19.23 14.35 13.14
N THR A 96 20.26 13.80 12.54
CA THR A 96 20.65 14.11 11.18
C THR A 96 20.84 12.81 10.39
N LEU A 97 20.15 12.70 9.27
CA LEU A 97 20.30 11.59 8.32
C LEU A 97 20.93 12.15 7.05
N THR A 98 22.19 11.79 6.81
CA THR A 98 22.97 12.26 5.65
C THR A 98 23.04 11.20 4.58
N PHE A 99 22.83 11.59 3.31
CA PHE A 99 22.93 10.76 2.12
C PHE A 99 24.06 11.27 1.21
N LYS A 100 24.86 10.34 0.69
CA LYS A 100 25.75 10.56 -0.45
C LYS A 100 25.05 10.13 -1.72
N LEU A 101 24.93 11.05 -2.68
CA LEU A 101 24.17 10.84 -3.91
C LEU A 101 25.05 10.29 -5.04
N ARG A 102 24.44 9.50 -5.93
CA ARG A 102 25.09 9.02 -7.16
C ARG A 102 25.42 10.15 -8.09
N GLN A 103 26.61 10.07 -8.67
CA GLN A 103 27.04 10.98 -9.73
C GLN A 103 26.64 10.44 -11.09
N GLY A 104 26.45 11.34 -12.05
CA GLY A 104 26.19 11.00 -13.46
C GLY A 104 24.76 10.54 -13.76
N VAL A 105 23.85 10.52 -12.78
CA VAL A 105 22.42 10.24 -13.00
C VAL A 105 21.79 11.40 -13.77
N LYS A 106 20.97 11.08 -14.78
CA LYS A 106 20.25 12.07 -15.60
C LYS A 106 18.74 11.88 -15.47
N TRP A 107 18.04 12.98 -15.49
CA TRP A 107 16.60 13.01 -15.71
C TRP A 107 16.25 12.55 -17.12
N HIS A 108 15.02 12.13 -17.36
CA HIS A 108 14.56 11.64 -18.66
C HIS A 108 14.71 12.69 -19.78
N ASP A 109 14.80 13.98 -19.47
CA ASP A 109 15.07 15.08 -20.39
C ASP A 109 16.58 15.39 -20.58
N GLY A 110 17.45 14.57 -19.98
CA GLY A 110 18.90 14.65 -20.12
C GLY A 110 19.61 15.59 -19.14
N LYS A 111 18.89 16.36 -18.32
CA LYS A 111 19.50 17.21 -17.29
C LYS A 111 20.10 16.39 -16.14
N PRO A 112 21.17 16.89 -15.48
CA PRO A 112 21.78 16.18 -14.37
C PRO A 112 20.87 16.19 -13.14
N PHE A 113 20.86 15.06 -12.39
CA PHE A 113 20.30 14.95 -11.05
C PHE A 113 21.32 15.44 -10.03
N THR A 114 20.88 16.25 -9.06
CA THR A 114 21.72 16.80 -7.99
C THR A 114 20.99 16.85 -6.65
N SER A 115 21.71 17.20 -5.60
CA SER A 115 21.17 17.45 -4.24
C SER A 115 20.09 18.53 -4.20
N ALA A 116 20.14 19.49 -5.14
CA ALA A 116 19.13 20.55 -5.28
C ALA A 116 17.73 19.96 -5.58
N ASP A 117 17.66 18.89 -6.39
CA ASP A 117 16.39 18.22 -6.71
C ASP A 117 15.80 17.54 -5.47
N VAL A 118 16.65 16.90 -4.66
CA VAL A 118 16.23 16.29 -3.40
C VAL A 118 15.67 17.36 -2.45
N LYS A 119 16.45 18.42 -2.22
CA LYS A 119 15.99 19.53 -1.36
C LYS A 119 14.68 20.13 -1.86
N CYS A 120 14.56 20.40 -3.15
CA CYS A 120 13.36 20.95 -3.77
C CYS A 120 12.14 20.07 -3.55
N THR A 121 12.28 18.75 -3.76
CA THR A 121 11.22 17.78 -3.54
C THR A 121 10.72 17.80 -2.09
N PHE A 122 11.63 17.72 -1.13
CA PHE A 122 11.25 17.65 0.27
C PHE A 122 10.80 19.01 0.82
N ASP A 123 11.32 20.13 0.32
CA ASP A 123 10.77 21.46 0.63
C ASP A 123 9.32 21.61 0.18
N MET A 124 8.95 21.06 -0.98
CA MET A 124 7.55 20.99 -1.44
C MET A 124 6.71 20.09 -0.52
N LEU A 125 7.19 18.91 -0.16
CA LEU A 125 6.49 17.98 0.73
C LEU A 125 6.29 18.56 2.14
N MET A 126 7.26 19.28 2.66
CA MET A 126 7.15 20.00 3.95
C MET A 126 6.29 21.27 3.86
N GLY A 127 5.93 21.72 2.65
CA GLY A 127 5.18 22.96 2.43
C GLY A 127 6.04 24.23 2.57
N LYS A 128 7.37 24.11 2.47
CA LYS A 128 8.36 25.22 2.58
C LYS A 128 8.69 25.85 1.23
N SER A 129 8.35 25.20 0.13
CA SER A 129 8.54 25.73 -1.22
C SER A 129 7.46 26.74 -1.62
N SER A 130 7.80 27.66 -2.52
CA SER A 130 6.82 28.52 -3.22
C SER A 130 5.92 27.71 -4.15
N GLN A 131 6.44 26.66 -4.76
CA GLN A 131 5.66 25.68 -5.52
C GLN A 131 4.94 24.73 -4.55
N LYS A 132 3.69 24.38 -4.87
CA LYS A 132 2.87 23.53 -4.00
C LYS A 132 2.18 22.44 -4.79
N PHE A 133 2.09 21.28 -4.18
CA PHE A 133 1.19 20.23 -4.64
C PHE A 133 -0.27 20.68 -4.44
N ARG A 134 -1.15 20.25 -5.35
CA ARG A 134 -2.61 20.47 -5.22
C ARG A 134 -3.17 19.75 -3.98
N GLN A 135 -2.61 18.59 -3.66
CA GLN A 135 -2.85 17.79 -2.46
C GLN A 135 -1.50 17.26 -1.97
N ASN A 136 -1.31 17.17 -0.66
CA ASN A 136 -0.06 16.67 -0.08
C ASN A 136 -0.35 15.64 1.03
N PRO A 137 -0.81 14.44 0.65
CA PRO A 137 -1.26 13.43 1.60
C PRO A 137 -0.16 12.90 2.53
N ARG A 138 1.12 13.18 2.25
CA ARG A 138 2.26 12.73 3.06
C ARG A 138 2.97 13.84 3.80
N LYS A 139 2.40 15.03 3.86
CA LYS A 139 2.99 16.15 4.60
C LYS A 139 3.31 15.78 6.05
N SER A 140 2.42 15.01 6.70
CA SER A 140 2.60 14.57 8.08
C SER A 140 3.80 13.64 8.31
N TRP A 141 4.30 12.95 7.29
CA TRP A 141 5.49 12.09 7.39
C TRP A 141 6.75 12.87 7.72
N TYR A 142 6.80 14.15 7.32
CA TYR A 142 7.95 15.02 7.40
C TYR A 142 7.79 16.12 8.46
N GLU A 143 6.81 15.99 9.35
CA GLU A 143 6.52 17.01 10.39
C GLU A 143 7.71 17.22 11.33
N PHE A 144 8.48 16.16 11.58
CA PHE A 144 9.67 16.21 12.44
C PHE A 144 10.95 16.54 11.69
N VAL A 145 10.91 16.66 10.38
CA VAL A 145 12.03 17.19 9.58
C VAL A 145 12.05 18.73 9.73
N ASN A 146 13.12 19.24 10.36
CA ASN A 146 13.30 20.67 10.49
C ASN A 146 13.63 21.32 9.16
N ASP A 147 14.61 20.77 8.45
CA ASP A 147 15.00 21.20 7.11
C ASP A 147 15.76 20.10 6.37
N VAL A 148 15.96 20.33 5.07
CA VAL A 148 16.85 19.53 4.22
C VAL A 148 17.94 20.47 3.70
N THR A 149 19.19 20.15 4.02
CA THR A 149 20.37 20.92 3.62
C THR A 149 21.21 20.16 2.60
N THR A 150 21.98 20.89 1.79
CA THR A 150 22.86 20.33 0.75
C THR A 150 24.31 20.75 1.03
N SER A 151 25.26 19.85 0.71
CA SER A 151 26.70 20.15 0.70
C SER A 151 27.26 19.78 -0.67
N GLY A 152 27.47 20.77 -1.53
CA GLY A 152 27.74 20.55 -2.94
C GLY A 152 26.59 19.83 -3.66
N ASP A 153 26.88 19.27 -4.83
CA ASP A 153 25.88 18.66 -5.72
C ASP A 153 25.46 17.25 -5.31
N PHE A 154 26.22 16.56 -4.44
CA PHE A 154 26.07 15.12 -4.21
C PHE A 154 25.99 14.73 -2.72
N GLU A 155 25.64 15.66 -1.85
CA GLU A 155 25.35 15.36 -0.46
C GLU A 155 24.13 16.12 0.02
N VAL A 156 23.25 15.42 0.74
CA VAL A 156 22.04 15.98 1.32
C VAL A 156 21.84 15.45 2.74
N ALA A 157 21.42 16.32 3.65
CA ALA A 157 21.14 15.95 5.03
C ALA A 157 19.71 16.38 5.43
N PHE A 158 19.00 15.45 6.05
CA PHE A 158 17.71 15.68 6.71
C PHE A 158 17.97 15.98 8.18
N ASN A 159 17.69 17.19 8.60
CA ASN A 159 17.86 17.64 9.99
C ASN A 159 16.52 17.53 10.72
N LEU A 160 16.48 16.78 11.81
CA LEU A 160 15.27 16.44 12.54
C LEU A 160 15.15 17.26 13.83
N LYS A 161 13.94 17.64 14.20
CA LYS A 161 13.61 18.24 15.49
C LYS A 161 13.83 17.28 16.66
N ARG A 162 13.63 15.97 16.41
CA ARG A 162 13.81 14.85 17.33
C ARG A 162 14.14 13.57 16.56
N PRO A 163 14.68 12.53 17.20
CA PRO A 163 14.86 11.23 16.54
C PRO A 163 13.55 10.70 15.94
N GLN A 164 13.62 10.16 14.72
CA GLN A 164 12.53 9.47 14.03
C GLN A 164 13.11 8.30 13.22
N PRO A 165 13.35 7.15 13.85
CA PRO A 165 13.94 5.98 13.17
C PRO A 165 13.17 5.54 11.93
N ALA A 166 11.84 5.70 11.90
CA ALA A 166 10.96 5.37 10.79
C ALA A 166 11.21 6.20 9.52
N LEU A 167 11.90 7.35 9.60
CA LEU A 167 12.13 8.22 8.43
C LEU A 167 12.80 7.48 7.28
N LEU A 168 13.81 6.65 7.55
CA LEU A 168 14.50 5.89 6.50
C LEU A 168 13.54 4.94 5.77
N ALA A 169 12.65 4.25 6.50
CA ALA A 169 11.62 3.38 5.94
C ALA A 169 10.63 4.19 5.07
N MET A 170 10.23 5.37 5.52
CA MET A 170 9.35 6.26 4.75
C MET A 170 10.04 6.74 3.46
N LEU A 171 11.33 7.04 3.49
CA LEU A 171 12.11 7.43 2.30
C LEU A 171 12.31 6.28 1.31
N ALA A 172 12.21 5.02 1.74
CA ALA A 172 12.24 3.84 0.88
C ALA A 172 10.88 3.51 0.23
N SER A 173 9.80 4.14 0.67
CA SER A 173 8.46 3.90 0.17
C SER A 173 8.32 4.27 -1.31
N GLY A 174 7.56 3.49 -2.08
CA GLY A 174 7.18 3.81 -3.47
C GLY A 174 6.43 5.15 -3.64
N TYR A 175 6.08 5.80 -2.54
CA TYR A 175 5.45 7.12 -2.52
C TYR A 175 6.44 8.28 -2.30
N THR A 176 7.73 8.03 -2.22
CA THR A 176 8.74 9.07 -1.96
C THR A 176 9.79 9.21 -3.06
N PRO A 177 9.37 9.24 -4.35
CA PRO A 177 10.31 9.51 -5.43
C PRO A 177 10.88 10.93 -5.33
N VAL A 178 12.10 11.11 -5.83
CA VAL A 178 12.64 12.45 -6.04
C VAL A 178 12.09 13.01 -7.35
N TYR A 179 11.66 14.27 -7.33
CA TYR A 179 11.17 15.01 -8.49
C TYR A 179 12.20 16.02 -8.99
N PRO A 180 12.23 16.29 -10.32
CA PRO A 180 13.11 17.32 -10.88
C PRO A 180 12.66 18.72 -10.45
N CYS A 181 13.55 19.51 -9.89
CA CYS A 181 13.24 20.87 -9.43
C CYS A 181 12.82 21.82 -10.56
N HIS A 182 13.25 21.54 -11.77
CA HIS A 182 12.98 22.35 -12.96
C HIS A 182 11.63 22.05 -13.64
N VAL A 183 10.87 21.06 -13.13
CA VAL A 183 9.54 20.71 -13.65
C VAL A 183 8.48 21.05 -12.62
N SER A 184 7.46 21.78 -13.04
CA SER A 184 6.40 22.19 -12.12
C SER A 184 5.55 21.00 -11.62
N PRO A 185 4.95 21.05 -10.42
CA PRO A 185 3.99 20.04 -10.00
C PRO A 185 2.79 19.90 -10.95
N ALA A 186 2.45 20.95 -11.69
CA ALA A 186 1.39 20.92 -12.69
C ALA A 186 1.78 20.03 -13.88
N ASP A 187 2.99 20.18 -14.38
CA ASP A 187 3.49 19.37 -15.49
C ASP A 187 3.70 17.91 -15.06
N MET A 188 4.17 17.67 -13.83
CA MET A 188 4.32 16.33 -13.28
C MET A 188 2.99 15.55 -13.17
N ARG A 189 1.84 16.23 -13.16
CA ARG A 189 0.51 15.58 -13.20
C ARG A 189 0.17 14.97 -14.56
N THR A 190 0.70 15.51 -15.64
CA THR A 190 0.34 15.15 -17.01
C THR A 190 1.50 14.56 -17.81
N HIS A 191 2.71 15.01 -17.56
CA HIS A 191 3.93 14.61 -18.25
C HIS A 191 5.08 14.38 -17.24
N PRO A 192 5.00 13.32 -16.42
CA PRO A 192 5.99 13.07 -15.38
C PRO A 192 7.36 12.78 -15.98
N ILE A 193 8.38 13.45 -15.44
CA ILE A 193 9.79 13.24 -15.73
C ILE A 193 10.46 12.67 -14.48
N GLY A 194 11.18 11.56 -14.63
CA GLY A 194 11.91 10.89 -13.56
C GLY A 194 13.32 10.53 -13.96
N THR A 195 13.97 9.75 -13.11
CA THR A 195 15.28 9.13 -13.35
C THR A 195 15.16 7.62 -13.53
N GLY A 196 13.94 7.10 -13.51
CA GLY A 196 13.61 5.68 -13.44
C GLY A 196 13.89 4.88 -14.70
N PRO A 197 13.67 3.55 -14.63
CA PRO A 197 13.94 2.63 -15.74
C PRO A 197 13.04 2.84 -16.96
N PHE A 198 11.88 3.47 -16.79
CA PHE A 198 10.97 3.72 -17.91
C PHE A 198 10.61 5.20 -18.01
N LYS A 199 10.50 5.70 -19.25
CA LYS A 199 10.06 7.05 -19.59
C LYS A 199 8.56 7.05 -19.85
N PHE A 200 7.88 8.09 -19.39
CA PHE A 200 6.47 8.34 -19.72
C PHE A 200 6.29 8.62 -21.21
N VAL A 201 5.28 8.00 -21.81
CA VAL A 201 4.89 8.23 -23.21
C VAL A 201 3.55 8.93 -23.29
N GLU A 202 2.50 8.29 -22.74
CA GLU A 202 1.15 8.87 -22.73
C GLU A 202 0.29 8.35 -21.58
N PHE A 203 -0.67 9.16 -21.20
CA PHE A 203 -1.79 8.77 -20.34
C PHE A 203 -3.10 9.28 -20.97
N LYS A 204 -3.90 8.35 -21.47
CA LYS A 204 -5.25 8.59 -21.95
C LYS A 204 -6.24 8.14 -20.88
N ALA A 205 -6.92 9.10 -20.26
CA ALA A 205 -7.86 8.82 -19.18
C ALA A 205 -8.95 7.83 -19.63
N ASN A 206 -9.23 6.84 -18.79
CA ASN A 206 -10.17 5.73 -19.03
C ASN A 206 -9.81 4.80 -20.19
N GLU A 207 -8.61 4.91 -20.76
CA GLU A 207 -8.16 4.09 -21.90
C GLU A 207 -6.85 3.39 -21.62
N SER A 208 -5.73 4.12 -21.46
CA SER A 208 -4.40 3.52 -21.37
C SER A 208 -3.34 4.40 -20.73
N ILE A 209 -2.27 3.74 -20.24
CA ILE A 209 -1.01 4.38 -19.84
C ILE A 209 0.12 3.63 -20.52
N LYS A 210 1.07 4.34 -21.12
CA LYS A 210 2.22 3.75 -21.82
C LYS A 210 3.53 4.31 -21.34
N LEU A 211 4.46 3.42 -21.11
CA LEU A 211 5.84 3.71 -20.73
C LEU A 211 6.77 3.02 -21.71
N THR A 212 7.91 3.64 -22.01
CA THR A 212 8.98 3.07 -22.83
C THR A 212 10.26 2.95 -22.04
N ARG A 213 11.15 2.03 -22.42
CA ARG A 213 12.49 1.87 -21.82
C ARG A 213 13.23 3.20 -21.78
N ASN A 214 13.91 3.47 -20.66
CA ASN A 214 14.92 4.52 -20.58
C ASN A 214 16.27 3.96 -21.05
N PRO A 215 16.78 4.30 -22.25
CA PRO A 215 18.04 3.77 -22.74
C PRO A 215 19.26 4.30 -21.96
N ASP A 216 19.10 5.44 -21.27
CA ASP A 216 20.13 6.08 -20.46
C ASP A 216 20.00 5.76 -18.97
N TYR A 217 19.31 4.65 -18.64
CA TYR A 217 19.12 4.28 -17.23
C TYR A 217 20.47 3.99 -16.57
N TRP A 218 20.71 4.57 -15.41
CA TRP A 218 21.99 4.53 -14.72
C TRP A 218 22.37 3.14 -14.16
N LYS A 219 21.39 2.21 -13.96
CA LYS A 219 21.66 0.81 -13.65
C LYS A 219 21.92 0.05 -14.95
N LYS A 220 23.17 -0.40 -15.15
CA LYS A 220 23.58 -1.10 -16.36
C LYS A 220 22.81 -2.42 -16.55
N GLY A 221 22.35 -2.66 -17.78
CA GLY A 221 21.62 -3.87 -18.16
C GLY A 221 20.12 -3.85 -17.82
N LEU A 222 19.64 -2.81 -17.15
CA LEU A 222 18.24 -2.61 -16.78
C LEU A 222 17.63 -1.40 -17.50
N PRO A 223 16.31 -1.39 -17.64
CA PRO A 223 15.37 -2.50 -17.46
C PRO A 223 15.50 -3.53 -18.57
N HIS A 224 14.97 -4.74 -18.35
CA HIS A 224 14.97 -5.78 -19.37
C HIS A 224 13.92 -5.56 -20.46
N LEU A 225 12.76 -5.00 -20.11
CA LEU A 225 11.62 -4.76 -21.00
C LEU A 225 11.85 -3.56 -21.92
N ASP A 226 11.21 -3.55 -23.10
CA ASP A 226 11.17 -2.37 -23.99
C ASP A 226 10.15 -1.32 -23.53
N GLY A 227 9.15 -1.72 -22.77
CA GLY A 227 8.11 -0.84 -22.24
C GLY A 227 7.05 -1.55 -21.43
N ILE A 228 6.12 -0.76 -20.90
CA ILE A 228 4.98 -1.24 -20.13
C ILE A 228 3.73 -0.57 -20.67
N GLU A 229 2.69 -1.37 -20.91
CA GLU A 229 1.37 -0.89 -21.34
C GLU A 229 0.30 -1.29 -20.34
N PHE A 230 -0.44 -0.30 -19.84
CA PHE A 230 -1.62 -0.52 -19.03
C PHE A 230 -2.86 -0.21 -19.86
N THR A 231 -3.80 -1.16 -19.93
CA THR A 231 -5.13 -0.94 -20.53
C THR A 231 -6.15 -0.83 -19.41
N ILE A 232 -6.93 0.25 -19.38
CA ILE A 232 -7.89 0.51 -18.32
C ILE A 232 -9.18 -0.27 -18.58
N ILE A 233 -9.49 -1.23 -17.71
CA ILE A 233 -10.69 -2.08 -17.78
C ILE A 233 -11.36 -2.09 -16.39
N PRO A 234 -12.34 -1.21 -16.11
CA PRO A 234 -12.97 -1.11 -14.80
C PRO A 234 -13.79 -2.35 -14.39
N ASN A 235 -14.30 -3.10 -15.36
CA ASN A 235 -15.02 -4.33 -15.08
C ASN A 235 -14.05 -5.48 -14.77
N ARG A 236 -14.00 -5.89 -13.50
CA ARG A 236 -13.09 -6.92 -12.98
C ARG A 236 -13.23 -8.26 -13.74
N SER A 237 -14.45 -8.72 -13.97
CA SER A 237 -14.68 -10.02 -14.65
C SER A 237 -14.19 -9.98 -16.09
N THR A 238 -14.44 -8.88 -16.82
CA THR A 238 -13.93 -8.68 -18.18
C THR A 238 -12.40 -8.67 -18.20
N ALA A 239 -11.77 -7.99 -17.25
CA ALA A 239 -10.31 -7.92 -17.14
C ALA A 239 -9.68 -9.31 -16.86
N ILE A 240 -10.27 -10.08 -15.95
CA ILE A 240 -9.82 -11.45 -15.63
C ILE A 240 -9.98 -12.38 -16.84
N LEU A 241 -11.11 -12.33 -17.56
CA LEU A 241 -11.31 -13.12 -18.76
C LEU A 241 -10.29 -12.76 -19.86
N ALA A 242 -9.95 -11.49 -20.00
CA ALA A 242 -8.93 -11.05 -20.94
C ALA A 242 -7.51 -11.53 -20.53
N PHE A 243 -7.20 -11.59 -19.23
CA PHE A 243 -5.97 -12.21 -18.74
C PHE A 243 -5.93 -13.72 -19.01
N ILE A 244 -7.00 -14.44 -18.73
CA ILE A 244 -7.15 -15.89 -19.02
C ILE A 244 -6.94 -16.15 -20.53
N ALA A 245 -7.48 -15.29 -21.39
CA ALA A 245 -7.30 -15.35 -22.83
C ALA A 245 -5.90 -14.95 -23.34
N GLY A 246 -4.95 -14.65 -22.44
CA GLY A 246 -3.57 -14.30 -22.78
C GLY A 246 -3.37 -12.89 -23.37
N LYS A 247 -4.37 -11.98 -23.25
CA LYS A 247 -4.24 -10.59 -23.71
C LYS A 247 -3.33 -9.75 -22.81
N PHE A 248 -3.20 -10.15 -21.54
CA PHE A 248 -2.35 -9.50 -20.55
C PHE A 248 -1.33 -10.49 -19.99
N ASP A 249 -0.14 -9.98 -19.72
CA ASP A 249 0.96 -10.74 -19.13
C ASP A 249 0.80 -10.86 -17.60
N MET A 250 0.15 -9.86 -16.95
CA MET A 250 -0.13 -9.86 -15.52
C MET A 250 -1.49 -9.21 -15.23
N THR A 251 -2.14 -9.66 -14.17
CA THR A 251 -3.31 -8.99 -13.60
C THR A 251 -2.90 -7.68 -12.93
N PHE A 252 -3.83 -6.73 -12.77
CA PHE A 252 -3.54 -5.62 -11.87
C PHE A 252 -3.24 -6.16 -10.46
N PRO A 253 -2.17 -5.67 -9.80
CA PRO A 253 -1.78 -6.18 -8.48
C PRO A 253 -2.92 -6.08 -7.47
N THR A 254 -3.05 -7.11 -6.63
CA THR A 254 -4.04 -7.19 -5.54
C THR A 254 -5.51 -7.18 -5.98
N GLU A 255 -5.81 -7.46 -7.25
CA GLU A 255 -7.17 -7.36 -7.79
C GLU A 255 -7.90 -8.71 -7.89
N VAL A 256 -7.18 -9.82 -7.82
CA VAL A 256 -7.78 -11.15 -7.93
C VAL A 256 -8.37 -11.58 -6.58
N SER A 257 -9.71 -11.66 -6.50
CA SER A 257 -10.39 -12.21 -5.33
C SER A 257 -10.26 -13.74 -5.28
N ILE A 258 -10.51 -14.34 -4.12
CA ILE A 258 -10.39 -15.81 -3.94
C ILE A 258 -11.30 -16.59 -4.91
N PRO A 259 -12.59 -16.20 -5.12
CA PRO A 259 -13.41 -16.86 -6.14
C PRO A 259 -12.82 -16.76 -7.55
N LEU A 260 -12.36 -15.57 -7.97
CA LEU A 260 -11.76 -15.37 -9.30
C LEU A 260 -10.43 -16.12 -9.48
N LEU A 261 -9.70 -16.35 -8.40
CA LEU A 261 -8.50 -17.18 -8.43
C LEU A 261 -8.81 -18.63 -8.82
N LYS A 262 -9.95 -19.18 -8.37
CA LYS A 262 -10.40 -20.52 -8.75
C LYS A 262 -10.69 -20.59 -10.25
N ASP A 263 -11.33 -19.55 -10.80
CA ASP A 263 -11.60 -19.45 -12.24
C ASP A 263 -10.30 -19.40 -13.05
N ILE A 264 -9.33 -18.60 -12.63
CA ILE A 264 -8.01 -18.54 -13.27
C ILE A 264 -7.31 -19.89 -13.23
N LYS A 265 -7.26 -20.53 -12.05
CA LYS A 265 -6.62 -21.86 -11.91
C LYS A 265 -7.27 -22.94 -12.78
N THR A 266 -8.57 -22.83 -13.02
CA THR A 266 -9.31 -23.79 -13.87
C THR A 266 -9.08 -23.53 -15.36
N GLN A 267 -9.10 -22.27 -15.80
CA GLN A 267 -9.09 -21.90 -17.22
C GLN A 267 -7.69 -21.55 -17.74
N ALA A 268 -6.78 -21.11 -16.87
CA ALA A 268 -5.37 -20.83 -17.17
C ALA A 268 -4.46 -21.52 -16.13
N PRO A 269 -4.41 -22.87 -16.08
CA PRO A 269 -3.76 -23.63 -15.01
C PRO A 269 -2.26 -23.40 -14.92
N ASN A 270 -1.62 -22.92 -15.98
CA ASN A 270 -0.19 -22.60 -16.01
C ASN A 270 0.12 -21.18 -15.47
N ALA A 271 -0.88 -20.34 -15.24
CA ALA A 271 -0.67 -19.02 -14.67
C ALA A 271 -0.10 -19.13 -13.24
N VAL A 272 0.91 -18.33 -12.95
CA VAL A 272 1.47 -18.22 -11.61
C VAL A 272 0.64 -17.22 -10.82
N CYS A 273 0.15 -17.62 -9.66
CA CYS A 273 -0.66 -16.75 -8.80
C CYS A 273 -0.15 -16.79 -7.37
N VAL A 274 -0.02 -15.62 -6.76
CA VAL A 274 0.32 -15.45 -5.35
C VAL A 274 -0.85 -14.76 -4.66
N VAL A 275 -1.32 -15.33 -3.54
CA VAL A 275 -2.27 -14.71 -2.63
C VAL A 275 -1.51 -14.24 -1.40
N ALA A 276 -1.64 -12.97 -1.06
CA ALA A 276 -0.91 -12.39 0.06
C ALA A 276 -1.75 -11.29 0.73
N PRO A 277 -1.52 -11.03 2.03
CA PRO A 277 -1.95 -9.78 2.65
C PRO A 277 -1.24 -8.61 1.97
N ASN A 278 -1.79 -7.41 2.05
CA ASN A 278 -1.30 -6.28 1.28
C ASN A 278 -1.14 -4.99 2.10
N ASN A 279 -1.20 -5.09 3.42
CA ASN A 279 -1.18 -3.95 4.36
C ASN A 279 -2.23 -2.87 4.02
N VAL A 280 -3.40 -3.32 3.62
CA VAL A 280 -4.57 -2.46 3.36
C VAL A 280 -5.72 -2.92 4.23
N SER A 281 -6.20 -2.05 5.11
CA SER A 281 -7.40 -2.30 5.89
C SER A 281 -8.64 -1.77 5.19
N THR A 282 -9.72 -2.56 5.19
CA THR A 282 -11.06 -2.07 4.87
C THR A 282 -11.69 -1.52 6.14
N ASN A 283 -12.17 -0.30 6.09
CA ASN A 283 -12.62 0.44 7.27
C ASN A 283 -13.81 1.35 6.96
N ILE A 284 -14.52 1.70 8.04
CA ILE A 284 -15.57 2.72 7.96
C ILE A 284 -14.91 4.09 8.19
N ILE A 285 -15.20 5.04 7.32
CA ILE A 285 -14.94 6.44 7.58
C ILE A 285 -16.24 7.10 8.02
N VAL A 286 -16.17 7.79 9.16
CA VAL A 286 -17.30 8.51 9.74
C VAL A 286 -16.90 9.96 9.88
N ASN A 287 -17.69 10.89 9.38
CA ASN A 287 -17.42 12.30 9.62
C ASN A 287 -17.87 12.67 11.03
N LEU A 288 -16.93 12.77 11.95
CA LEU A 288 -17.18 13.02 13.37
C LEU A 288 -17.79 14.41 13.66
N SER A 289 -17.80 15.29 12.66
CA SER A 289 -18.39 16.63 12.76
C SER A 289 -19.80 16.70 12.14
N ALA A 290 -20.28 15.61 11.53
CA ALA A 290 -21.60 15.59 10.86
C ALA A 290 -22.64 14.90 11.76
N PRO A 291 -23.71 15.60 12.18
CA PRO A 291 -24.82 14.94 12.86
C PRO A 291 -25.45 13.81 11.99
N PRO A 292 -25.87 12.68 12.62
CA PRO A 292 -25.83 12.39 14.04
C PRO A 292 -24.51 11.70 14.49
N PHE A 293 -23.50 11.61 13.62
CA PHE A 293 -22.25 10.87 13.89
C PHE A 293 -21.24 11.63 14.76
N ASP A 294 -21.53 12.86 15.15
CA ASP A 294 -20.90 13.58 16.24
C ASP A 294 -21.15 12.90 17.60
N SER A 295 -22.25 12.12 17.73
CA SER A 295 -22.54 11.27 18.90
C SER A 295 -21.63 10.04 18.94
N LEU A 296 -20.88 9.88 20.04
CA LEU A 296 -20.06 8.70 20.27
C LEU A 296 -20.92 7.41 20.42
N ASP A 297 -22.12 7.52 21.00
CA ASP A 297 -23.04 6.39 21.15
C ASP A 297 -23.44 5.82 19.79
N ILE A 298 -23.77 6.68 18.80
CA ILE A 298 -24.10 6.24 17.44
C ILE A 298 -22.89 5.60 16.76
N ARG A 299 -21.70 6.16 16.90
CA ARG A 299 -20.48 5.58 16.33
C ARG A 299 -20.15 4.22 16.97
N ARG A 300 -20.34 4.09 18.29
CA ARG A 300 -20.19 2.80 18.98
C ARG A 300 -21.19 1.76 18.48
N ALA A 301 -22.45 2.17 18.26
CA ALA A 301 -23.44 1.29 17.66
C ALA A 301 -23.01 0.78 16.27
N LEU A 302 -22.43 1.64 15.41
CA LEU A 302 -21.85 1.23 14.13
C LEU A 302 -20.76 0.16 14.32
N ALA A 303 -19.81 0.37 15.23
CA ALA A 303 -18.69 -0.55 15.44
C ALA A 303 -19.14 -1.90 16.01
N LEU A 304 -20.15 -1.89 16.91
CA LEU A 304 -20.77 -3.07 17.51
C LEU A 304 -21.62 -3.87 16.51
N ALA A 305 -22.21 -3.23 15.49
CA ALA A 305 -23.04 -3.92 14.50
C ALA A 305 -22.24 -4.82 13.55
N LEU A 306 -20.92 -4.60 13.45
CA LEU A 306 -20.06 -5.28 12.48
C LEU A 306 -19.87 -6.76 12.77
N ASP A 307 -20.41 -7.61 11.92
CA ASP A 307 -20.00 -9.02 11.85
C ASP A 307 -18.82 -9.14 10.89
N ARG A 308 -17.61 -8.96 11.43
CA ARG A 308 -16.35 -9.03 10.68
C ARG A 308 -16.11 -10.40 10.05
N LYS A 309 -16.55 -11.48 10.73
CA LYS A 309 -16.41 -12.84 10.21
C LYS A 309 -17.29 -13.08 8.99
N ALA A 310 -18.48 -12.48 8.94
CA ALA A 310 -19.35 -12.54 7.76
C ALA A 310 -18.70 -11.87 6.54
N PHE A 311 -18.07 -10.69 6.72
CA PHE A 311 -17.30 -10.06 5.64
C PHE A 311 -16.19 -10.98 5.11
N VAL A 312 -15.39 -11.54 6.02
CA VAL A 312 -14.29 -12.44 5.66
C VAL A 312 -14.79 -13.70 4.97
N SER A 313 -15.89 -14.30 5.44
CA SER A 313 -16.48 -15.49 4.82
C SER A 313 -17.03 -15.22 3.42
N ILE A 314 -17.79 -14.13 3.26
CA ILE A 314 -18.48 -13.82 1.99
C ILE A 314 -17.49 -13.38 0.91
N LEU A 315 -16.54 -12.50 1.26
CA LEU A 315 -15.66 -11.87 0.27
C LEU A 315 -14.39 -12.69 -0.01
N PHE A 316 -13.92 -13.47 0.97
CA PHE A 316 -12.60 -14.11 0.93
C PHE A 316 -12.63 -15.60 1.28
N GLU A 317 -13.80 -16.21 1.44
CA GLU A 317 -13.93 -17.61 1.85
C GLU A 317 -13.08 -17.96 3.10
N GLY A 318 -13.01 -17.05 4.05
CA GLY A 318 -12.23 -17.20 5.28
C GLY A 318 -10.76 -16.74 5.19
N GLN A 319 -10.27 -16.33 4.01
CA GLN A 319 -8.88 -15.95 3.77
C GLN A 319 -8.67 -14.43 3.87
N ALA A 320 -8.89 -13.86 5.03
CA ALA A 320 -8.55 -12.48 5.38
C ALA A 320 -8.36 -12.38 6.90
N ASP A 321 -7.67 -11.34 7.35
CA ASP A 321 -7.35 -11.16 8.76
C ASP A 321 -8.27 -10.13 9.40
N ILE A 322 -8.68 -10.38 10.65
CA ILE A 322 -9.34 -9.39 11.50
C ILE A 322 -8.28 -8.77 12.40
N GLY A 323 -8.15 -7.46 12.37
CA GLY A 323 -7.14 -6.70 13.09
C GLY A 323 -7.61 -5.30 13.45
N GLY A 324 -6.75 -4.57 14.14
CA GLY A 324 -6.91 -3.14 14.37
C GLY A 324 -6.38 -2.30 13.21
N THR A 325 -5.83 -1.14 13.52
CA THR A 325 -5.25 -0.21 12.55
C THR A 325 -4.04 -0.81 11.83
N MET A 326 -3.21 -1.56 12.58
CA MET A 326 -2.01 -2.18 12.03
C MET A 326 -2.31 -3.57 11.47
N LEU A 327 -1.57 -3.96 10.42
CA LEU A 327 -1.65 -5.29 9.82
C LEU A 327 -1.36 -6.37 10.89
N PRO A 328 -2.25 -7.37 11.06
CA PRO A 328 -2.04 -8.41 12.07
C PRO A 328 -0.82 -9.32 11.77
N PRO A 329 -0.22 -9.92 12.81
CA PRO A 329 0.78 -10.95 12.61
C PRO A 329 0.17 -12.21 11.95
N PRO A 330 0.96 -13.04 11.22
CA PRO A 330 2.41 -12.94 11.06
C PRO A 330 2.88 -11.97 9.97
N ALA A 331 1.98 -11.47 9.13
CA ALA A 331 2.33 -10.61 8.01
C ALA A 331 2.74 -9.20 8.46
N GLY A 332 2.03 -8.60 9.41
CA GLY A 332 2.39 -7.33 10.03
C GLY A 332 3.23 -7.51 11.28
N PHE A 333 4.17 -6.59 11.48
CA PHE A 333 5.06 -6.63 12.63
C PHE A 333 4.44 -5.95 13.87
N TRP A 334 3.55 -4.97 13.67
CA TRP A 334 3.05 -4.07 14.72
C TRP A 334 1.62 -4.36 15.18
N GLY A 335 0.89 -5.23 14.49
CA GLY A 335 -0.50 -5.56 14.83
C GLY A 335 -0.64 -6.11 16.25
N MET A 336 -1.72 -5.74 16.92
CA MET A 336 -1.98 -6.24 18.27
C MET A 336 -2.33 -7.74 18.29
N PRO A 337 -2.01 -8.47 19.38
CA PRO A 337 -2.36 -9.87 19.52
C PRO A 337 -3.88 -10.06 19.57
N LYS A 338 -4.33 -11.25 19.15
CA LYS A 338 -5.76 -11.57 19.01
C LYS A 338 -6.52 -11.49 20.35
N ASP A 339 -5.93 -11.95 21.44
CA ASP A 339 -6.51 -11.92 22.77
C ASP A 339 -6.77 -10.47 23.23
N MET A 340 -5.87 -9.55 22.95
CA MET A 340 -6.06 -8.13 23.20
C MET A 340 -7.14 -7.54 22.30
N LEU A 341 -7.14 -7.87 21.01
CA LEU A 341 -8.13 -7.40 20.04
C LEU A 341 -9.56 -7.80 20.45
N GLU A 342 -9.76 -9.03 20.92
CA GLU A 342 -11.06 -9.55 21.35
C GLU A 342 -11.62 -8.85 22.61
N THR A 343 -10.80 -8.09 23.34
CA THR A 343 -11.28 -7.25 24.46
C THR A 343 -11.95 -5.95 24.01
N ILE A 344 -11.77 -5.57 22.75
CA ILE A 344 -12.34 -4.33 22.21
C ILE A 344 -13.81 -4.55 21.86
N PRO A 345 -14.73 -3.64 22.25
CA PRO A 345 -16.14 -3.75 21.88
C PRO A 345 -16.37 -3.94 20.39
N GLY A 346 -17.16 -4.94 20.02
CA GLY A 346 -17.43 -5.30 18.63
C GLY A 346 -16.42 -6.26 17.98
N TYR A 347 -15.28 -6.56 18.61
CA TYR A 347 -14.34 -7.57 18.12
C TYR A 347 -14.53 -8.94 18.78
N GLY A 348 -15.28 -9.01 19.89
CA GLY A 348 -15.61 -10.27 20.54
C GLY A 348 -16.50 -11.17 19.67
N PRO A 349 -16.58 -12.47 19.99
CA PRO A 349 -17.22 -13.47 19.12
C PRO A 349 -18.74 -13.40 19.10
N ASP A 350 -19.39 -12.78 20.09
CA ASP A 350 -20.85 -12.71 20.20
C ASP A 350 -21.42 -11.49 19.49
N VAL A 351 -21.63 -11.65 18.18
CA VAL A 351 -22.20 -10.60 17.32
C VAL A 351 -23.64 -10.24 17.73
N ASN A 352 -24.43 -11.19 18.24
CA ASN A 352 -25.81 -10.94 18.62
C ASN A 352 -25.87 -10.04 19.86
N ALA A 353 -25.09 -10.33 20.88
CA ALA A 353 -24.99 -9.49 22.08
C ALA A 353 -24.49 -8.07 21.72
N ASN A 354 -23.49 -7.97 20.85
CA ASN A 354 -23.00 -6.68 20.34
C ASN A 354 -24.11 -5.89 19.63
N ARG A 355 -24.91 -6.53 18.77
CA ARG A 355 -26.03 -5.88 18.08
C ARG A 355 -27.17 -5.49 19.02
N GLU A 356 -27.41 -6.24 20.08
CA GLU A 356 -28.38 -5.83 21.11
C GLU A 356 -27.93 -4.56 21.83
N GLU A 357 -26.66 -4.48 22.19
CA GLU A 357 -26.12 -3.27 22.81
C GLU A 357 -26.15 -2.09 21.81
N ALA A 358 -25.81 -2.32 20.54
CA ALA A 358 -25.93 -1.32 19.49
C ALA A 358 -27.35 -0.77 19.36
N ARG A 359 -28.38 -1.64 19.39
CA ARG A 359 -29.79 -1.20 19.35
C ARG A 359 -30.16 -0.32 20.55
N LYS A 360 -29.69 -0.66 21.75
CA LYS A 360 -29.92 0.19 22.95
C LYS A 360 -29.29 1.58 22.78
N LEU A 361 -28.08 1.66 22.24
CA LEU A 361 -27.41 2.95 21.95
C LEU A 361 -28.19 3.76 20.90
N MET A 362 -28.68 3.11 19.84
CA MET A 362 -29.50 3.77 18.82
C MET A 362 -30.84 4.26 19.39
N GLN A 363 -31.52 3.45 20.23
CA GLN A 363 -32.77 3.83 20.89
C GLN A 363 -32.57 5.02 21.84
N LYS A 364 -31.47 5.03 22.59
CA LYS A 364 -31.08 6.19 23.42
C LYS A 364 -30.88 7.47 22.58
N ALA A 365 -30.40 7.33 21.35
CA ALA A 365 -30.24 8.43 20.40
C ALA A 365 -31.53 8.79 19.64
N GLY A 366 -32.65 8.11 19.91
CA GLY A 366 -33.96 8.40 19.33
C GLY A 366 -34.26 7.67 18.01
N TYR A 367 -33.53 6.58 17.70
CA TYR A 367 -33.75 5.68 16.57
C TYR A 367 -34.20 4.30 17.07
N GLY A 368 -35.16 3.69 16.41
CA GLY A 368 -35.72 2.40 16.80
C GLY A 368 -36.56 1.79 15.69
N PRO A 369 -37.38 0.74 15.99
CA PRO A 369 -38.18 0.04 14.98
C PRO A 369 -39.09 0.95 14.15
N ASP A 370 -39.59 2.02 14.77
CA ASP A 370 -40.54 2.96 14.14
C ASP A 370 -39.85 4.21 13.53
N LYS A 371 -38.53 4.36 13.76
CA LYS A 371 -37.78 5.53 13.29
C LYS A 371 -36.35 5.16 12.98
N HIS A 372 -36.07 4.86 11.75
CA HIS A 372 -34.73 4.53 11.28
C HIS A 372 -33.91 5.79 10.94
N LEU A 373 -32.59 5.68 11.00
CA LEU A 373 -31.65 6.65 10.51
C LEU A 373 -31.36 6.36 9.02
N ALA A 374 -31.85 7.23 8.12
CA ALA A 374 -31.47 7.15 6.71
C ALA A 374 -30.12 7.84 6.48
N VAL A 375 -29.19 7.17 5.77
CA VAL A 375 -27.85 7.70 5.51
C VAL A 375 -27.29 7.20 4.17
N LYS A 376 -26.57 8.09 3.44
CA LYS A 376 -25.76 7.67 2.29
C LYS A 376 -24.45 7.06 2.77
N VAL A 377 -24.13 5.87 2.26
CA VAL A 377 -22.84 5.21 2.47
C VAL A 377 -21.98 5.44 1.24
N SER A 378 -21.12 6.46 1.32
CA SER A 378 -20.26 6.85 0.21
C SER A 378 -19.09 5.87 0.07
N THR A 379 -18.78 5.46 -1.15
CA THR A 379 -17.64 4.61 -1.44
C THR A 379 -17.13 4.81 -2.87
N ARG A 380 -15.92 4.32 -3.15
CA ARG A 380 -15.30 4.43 -4.47
C ARG A 380 -15.90 3.41 -5.44
N ASN A 381 -16.13 3.82 -6.71
CA ASN A 381 -16.75 2.96 -7.73
C ASN A 381 -15.80 1.91 -8.32
N ILE A 382 -15.21 1.07 -7.45
CA ILE A 382 -14.48 -0.13 -7.83
C ILE A 382 -14.87 -1.30 -6.92
N PRO A 383 -14.84 -2.56 -7.40
CA PRO A 383 -15.38 -3.72 -6.67
C PRO A 383 -14.85 -3.89 -5.25
N VAL A 384 -13.52 -3.74 -5.03
CA VAL A 384 -12.90 -3.90 -3.70
C VAL A 384 -13.40 -2.90 -2.64
N TYR A 385 -14.05 -1.82 -3.06
CA TYR A 385 -14.72 -0.84 -2.18
C TYR A 385 -16.23 -1.08 -2.13
N ARG A 386 -16.85 -1.31 -3.30
CA ARG A 386 -18.31 -1.40 -3.43
C ARG A 386 -18.87 -2.66 -2.79
N ASP A 387 -18.22 -3.82 -3.02
CA ASP A 387 -18.72 -5.10 -2.53
C ASP A 387 -18.82 -5.14 -0.98
N PRO A 388 -17.78 -4.74 -0.20
CA PRO A 388 -17.94 -4.63 1.24
C PRO A 388 -18.90 -3.52 1.69
N ALA A 389 -19.10 -2.44 0.92
CA ALA A 389 -20.09 -1.41 1.25
C ALA A 389 -21.51 -1.94 1.21
N VAL A 390 -21.84 -2.83 0.27
CA VAL A 390 -23.15 -3.49 0.18
C VAL A 390 -23.39 -4.37 1.42
N ILE A 391 -22.40 -5.14 1.86
CA ILE A 391 -22.50 -5.96 3.09
C ILE A 391 -22.65 -5.07 4.32
N LEU A 392 -21.90 -3.96 4.39
CA LEU A 392 -22.03 -3.00 5.49
C LEU A 392 -23.46 -2.47 5.60
N ILE A 393 -24.03 -2.00 4.48
CA ILE A 393 -25.40 -1.49 4.41
C ILE A 393 -26.42 -2.50 4.92
N ASP A 394 -26.26 -3.77 4.55
CA ASP A 394 -27.15 -4.81 5.03
C ASP A 394 -27.01 -5.07 6.53
N GLN A 395 -25.79 -5.10 7.06
CA GLN A 395 -25.57 -5.26 8.50
C GLN A 395 -26.13 -4.11 9.34
N LEU A 396 -26.06 -2.88 8.83
CA LEU A 396 -26.55 -1.68 9.53
C LEU A 396 -28.06 -1.66 9.72
N LYS A 397 -28.83 -2.36 8.89
CA LYS A 397 -30.29 -2.53 9.10
C LYS A 397 -30.62 -3.14 10.45
N SER A 398 -29.75 -4.03 10.95
CA SER A 398 -29.94 -4.71 12.25
C SER A 398 -29.96 -3.76 13.46
N ILE A 399 -29.55 -2.50 13.25
CA ILE A 399 -29.45 -1.45 14.28
C ILE A 399 -30.20 -0.17 13.87
N TYR A 400 -31.25 -0.30 13.07
CA TYR A 400 -32.12 0.81 12.65
C TYR A 400 -31.44 1.87 11.79
N ILE A 401 -30.47 1.48 10.96
CA ILE A 401 -29.84 2.36 9.97
C ILE A 401 -30.14 1.86 8.57
N ASP A 402 -30.82 2.70 7.78
CA ASP A 402 -31.12 2.47 6.37
C ASP A 402 -30.06 3.15 5.51
N GLY A 403 -29.10 2.36 5.03
CA GLY A 403 -28.03 2.83 4.17
C GLY A 403 -28.41 2.84 2.70
N GLU A 404 -28.10 3.94 1.99
CA GLU A 404 -28.14 4.06 0.53
C GLU A 404 -26.73 4.08 -0.03
N LEU A 405 -26.42 3.24 -1.02
CA LEU A 405 -25.09 3.17 -1.62
C LEU A 405 -24.84 4.40 -2.52
N ASP A 406 -23.81 5.19 -2.18
CA ASP A 406 -23.33 6.35 -2.96
C ASP A 406 -21.95 6.03 -3.55
N VAL A 407 -21.90 5.65 -4.84
CA VAL A 407 -20.66 5.30 -5.54
C VAL A 407 -20.05 6.51 -6.23
N VAL A 408 -18.75 6.71 -6.01
CA VAL A 408 -18.01 7.88 -6.48
C VAL A 408 -16.82 7.45 -7.33
N GLU A 409 -16.67 8.04 -8.51
CA GLU A 409 -15.55 7.79 -9.39
C GLU A 409 -14.21 8.14 -8.72
N THR A 410 -13.15 7.40 -9.04
CA THR A 410 -11.81 7.53 -8.42
C THR A 410 -11.29 8.95 -8.40
N ALA A 411 -11.42 9.68 -9.51
CA ALA A 411 -10.93 11.05 -9.63
C ALA A 411 -11.61 12.02 -8.66
N ASN A 412 -12.86 11.74 -8.27
CA ASN A 412 -13.67 12.56 -7.39
C ASN A 412 -13.69 12.07 -5.92
N TRP A 413 -13.36 10.80 -5.68
CA TRP A 413 -13.47 10.18 -4.36
C TRP A 413 -12.60 10.87 -3.30
N PHE A 414 -11.28 10.96 -3.53
CA PHE A 414 -10.38 11.56 -2.55
C PHE A 414 -10.62 13.05 -2.35
N PRO A 415 -10.89 13.86 -3.37
CA PRO A 415 -11.34 15.23 -3.18
C PRO A 415 -12.62 15.36 -2.34
N LYS A 416 -13.62 14.47 -2.55
CA LYS A 416 -14.89 14.46 -1.78
C LYS A 416 -14.61 14.21 -0.29
N ILE A 417 -13.90 13.12 0.05
CA ILE A 417 -13.67 12.77 1.45
C ILE A 417 -12.69 13.73 2.16
N ALA A 418 -11.74 14.31 1.44
CA ALA A 418 -10.85 15.34 1.99
C ALA A 418 -11.61 16.61 2.40
N ARG A 419 -12.62 17.01 1.63
CA ARG A 419 -13.52 18.13 1.99
C ARG A 419 -14.58 17.77 3.04
N LYS A 420 -14.62 16.50 3.50
CA LYS A 420 -15.62 15.99 4.45
C LYS A 420 -17.05 16.04 3.90
N ASP A 421 -17.21 15.98 2.59
CA ASP A 421 -18.49 16.01 1.88
C ASP A 421 -19.16 14.60 1.90
N TYR A 422 -19.33 14.05 3.11
CA TYR A 422 -20.00 12.78 3.40
C TYR A 422 -20.30 12.70 4.91
N ALA A 423 -21.23 11.84 5.30
CA ALA A 423 -21.51 11.53 6.70
C ALA A 423 -20.92 10.16 7.10
N LEU A 424 -21.19 9.15 6.29
CA LEU A 424 -20.72 7.77 6.47
C LEU A 424 -20.14 7.24 5.15
N GLY A 425 -19.06 6.49 5.21
CA GLY A 425 -18.50 5.86 4.04
C GLY A 425 -17.69 4.60 4.35
N LEU A 426 -17.43 3.82 3.31
CA LEU A 426 -16.50 2.70 3.36
C LEU A 426 -15.26 3.04 2.55
N ASN A 427 -14.10 2.86 3.17
CA ASN A 427 -12.83 3.19 2.56
C ASN A 427 -11.81 2.06 2.76
N LEU A 428 -10.79 2.05 1.90
CA LEU A 428 -9.60 1.24 2.08
C LEU A 428 -8.43 2.15 2.45
N THR A 429 -7.74 1.82 3.53
CA THR A 429 -6.56 2.55 4.00
C THR A 429 -5.34 1.64 3.86
N GLY A 430 -4.44 2.00 2.95
CA GLY A 430 -3.21 1.25 2.72
C GLY A 430 -2.00 1.93 3.33
N ASN A 431 -1.13 1.14 3.92
CA ASN A 431 0.17 1.57 4.42
C ASN A 431 1.26 1.06 3.47
N SER A 432 2.13 1.96 3.04
CA SER A 432 3.30 1.63 2.21
C SER A 432 4.53 1.26 3.02
N VAL A 433 4.46 1.48 4.32
CA VAL A 433 5.49 1.12 5.29
C VAL A 433 4.83 0.34 6.42
N ASP A 434 5.43 -0.76 6.81
CA ASP A 434 5.00 -1.50 8.02
C ASP A 434 5.63 -0.82 9.25
N ASP A 435 5.21 0.42 9.50
CA ASP A 435 5.59 1.19 10.68
C ASP A 435 4.41 2.06 11.16
N PRO A 436 4.16 2.13 12.47
CA PRO A 436 3.06 2.89 13.06
C PRO A 436 3.08 4.39 12.74
N ASP A 437 4.26 4.99 12.56
CA ASP A 437 4.39 6.41 12.27
C ASP A 437 3.60 6.79 11.01
N GLN A 438 3.68 5.98 9.94
CA GLN A 438 2.86 6.25 8.76
C GLN A 438 1.38 6.25 9.10
N SER A 439 0.89 5.19 9.72
CA SER A 439 -0.54 5.03 9.95
C SER A 439 -1.11 6.07 10.92
N PHE A 440 -0.41 6.33 12.03
CA PHE A 440 -0.91 7.21 13.08
C PHE A 440 -0.87 8.68 12.66
N TYR A 441 0.27 9.17 12.17
CA TYR A 441 0.37 10.58 11.77
C TYR A 441 -0.45 10.90 10.51
N GLU A 442 -0.49 9.99 9.55
CA GLU A 442 -1.21 10.22 8.31
C GLU A 442 -2.73 10.19 8.48
N ASN A 443 -3.26 9.22 9.24
CA ASN A 443 -4.69 8.95 9.28
C ASN A 443 -5.43 9.49 10.51
N TYR A 444 -4.71 9.79 11.61
CA TYR A 444 -5.35 10.12 12.89
C TYR A 444 -4.86 11.42 13.53
N SER A 445 -3.74 12.02 13.08
CA SER A 445 -3.32 13.31 13.60
C SER A 445 -4.31 14.42 13.24
N CYS A 446 -4.50 15.34 14.19
CA CYS A 446 -5.33 16.52 13.99
C CYS A 446 -4.82 17.33 12.79
N GLY A 447 -5.69 17.61 11.81
CA GLY A 447 -5.36 18.42 10.65
C GLY A 447 -4.55 17.73 9.55
N SER A 448 -4.24 16.44 9.68
CA SER A 448 -3.66 15.68 8.57
C SER A 448 -4.64 15.60 7.39
N GLU A 449 -4.14 15.77 6.16
CA GLU A 449 -4.97 15.72 4.94
C GLU A 449 -5.67 14.38 4.73
N ARG A 450 -5.13 13.28 5.25
CA ARG A 450 -5.73 11.94 5.20
C ARG A 450 -6.53 11.55 6.44
N ASN A 451 -6.59 12.41 7.42
CA ASN A 451 -7.56 12.28 8.51
C ASN A 451 -8.95 12.63 7.99
N TYR A 452 -9.57 11.68 7.27
CA TYR A 452 -10.88 11.90 6.64
C TYR A 452 -12.03 12.01 7.63
N THR A 453 -11.86 11.55 8.87
CA THR A 453 -12.93 11.48 9.87
C THR A 453 -13.05 12.72 10.76
N ASN A 454 -12.15 13.68 10.68
CA ASN A 454 -12.02 14.79 11.63
C ASN A 454 -11.72 14.34 13.08
N TYR A 455 -11.20 13.13 13.27
CA TYR A 455 -10.74 12.68 14.57
C TYR A 455 -9.61 13.58 15.06
N CYS A 456 -9.69 14.05 16.31
CA CYS A 456 -8.64 14.87 16.91
C CYS A 456 -8.60 14.64 18.41
N ASN A 457 -7.56 13.97 18.89
CA ASN A 457 -7.32 13.72 20.29
C ASN A 457 -5.85 14.02 20.63
N LYS A 458 -5.62 15.18 21.24
CA LYS A 458 -4.27 15.64 21.59
C LYS A 458 -3.53 14.75 22.60
N ASN A 459 -4.23 13.96 23.39
CA ASN A 459 -3.59 13.02 24.30
C ASN A 459 -3.06 11.80 23.54
N ILE A 460 -3.79 11.32 22.54
CA ILE A 460 -3.31 10.24 21.65
C ILE A 460 -2.13 10.73 20.82
N GLU A 461 -2.14 11.96 20.31
CA GLU A 461 -0.99 12.50 19.57
C GLU A 461 0.30 12.50 20.40
N LYS A 462 0.23 12.76 21.71
CA LYS A 462 1.40 12.61 22.59
C LYS A 462 1.92 11.17 22.63
N LEU A 463 1.01 10.19 22.60
CA LEU A 463 1.40 8.78 22.55
C LEU A 463 1.98 8.41 21.16
N PHE A 464 1.53 9.05 20.07
CA PHE A 464 2.19 8.91 18.77
C PHE A 464 3.64 9.38 18.83
N ASP A 465 3.90 10.52 19.48
CA ASP A 465 5.24 11.05 19.66
C ASP A 465 6.11 10.16 20.57
N GLU A 466 5.54 9.59 21.61
CA GLU A 466 6.23 8.69 22.53
C GLU A 466 6.66 7.39 21.82
N GLN A 467 5.71 6.71 21.13
CA GLN A 467 6.03 5.48 20.41
C GLN A 467 7.04 5.72 19.28
N SER A 468 6.95 6.88 18.58
CA SER A 468 7.82 7.20 17.43
C SER A 468 9.29 7.40 17.84
N GLN A 469 9.56 7.73 19.08
CA GLN A 469 10.91 7.93 19.64
C GLN A 469 11.44 6.70 20.39
N GLU A 470 10.56 5.72 20.72
CA GLU A 470 10.96 4.54 21.48
C GLU A 470 11.80 3.59 20.60
N THR A 471 12.99 3.27 21.05
CA THR A 471 13.95 2.40 20.36
C THR A 471 13.89 0.95 20.82
N ASP A 472 13.37 0.69 22.03
CA ASP A 472 13.10 -0.68 22.48
C ASP A 472 11.84 -1.21 21.78
N VAL A 473 12.04 -2.16 20.89
CA VAL A 473 10.97 -2.74 20.06
C VAL A 473 9.82 -3.33 20.89
N ALA A 474 10.11 -3.96 22.02
CA ALA A 474 9.08 -4.59 22.86
C ALA A 474 8.22 -3.55 23.58
N LYS A 475 8.85 -2.47 24.06
CA LYS A 475 8.14 -1.33 24.64
C LYS A 475 7.33 -0.58 23.57
N ARG A 476 7.93 -0.32 22.40
CA ARG A 476 7.26 0.34 21.28
C ARG A 476 6.01 -0.44 20.85
N LYS A 477 6.08 -1.77 20.72
CA LYS A 477 4.90 -2.62 20.43
C LYS A 477 3.78 -2.42 21.43
N LYS A 478 4.07 -2.39 22.73
CA LYS A 478 3.05 -2.17 23.77
C LYS A 478 2.39 -0.79 23.64
N LEU A 479 3.16 0.25 23.37
CA LEU A 479 2.63 1.59 23.10
C LEU A 479 1.72 1.58 21.87
N VAL A 480 2.16 0.98 20.78
CA VAL A 480 1.41 0.86 19.53
C VAL A 480 0.08 0.13 19.74
N TRP A 481 0.09 -0.99 20.46
CA TRP A 481 -1.14 -1.75 20.74
C TRP A 481 -2.13 -0.95 21.62
N ASN A 482 -1.63 -0.22 22.62
CA ASN A 482 -2.47 0.63 23.46
C ASN A 482 -3.08 1.78 22.66
N ILE A 483 -2.31 2.40 21.78
CA ILE A 483 -2.78 3.46 20.87
C ILE A 483 -3.87 2.90 19.95
N ASP A 484 -3.60 1.78 19.28
CA ASP A 484 -4.55 1.16 18.36
C ASP A 484 -5.85 0.76 19.07
N LYS A 485 -5.76 0.14 20.26
CA LYS A 485 -6.92 -0.15 21.10
C LYS A 485 -7.75 1.10 21.36
N GLN A 486 -7.13 2.19 21.79
CA GLN A 486 -7.84 3.43 22.09
C GLN A 486 -8.49 4.04 20.84
N LEU A 487 -7.81 4.00 19.67
CA LEU A 487 -8.39 4.46 18.39
C LEU A 487 -9.65 3.66 18.02
N GLN A 488 -9.67 2.34 18.28
CA GLN A 488 -10.85 1.51 18.05
C GLN A 488 -11.96 1.81 19.06
N GLU A 489 -11.64 2.02 20.34
CA GLU A 489 -12.61 2.38 21.40
C GLU A 489 -13.23 3.77 21.20
N ASP A 490 -12.45 4.73 20.68
CA ASP A 490 -12.90 6.07 20.28
C ASP A 490 -13.72 6.05 18.98
N VAL A 491 -13.75 4.89 18.31
CA VAL A 491 -14.41 4.72 17.00
C VAL A 491 -13.90 5.77 15.99
N ALA A 492 -12.60 6.02 16.03
CA ALA A 492 -11.96 7.00 15.17
C ALA A 492 -12.07 6.61 13.68
N ARG A 493 -11.87 5.32 13.39
CA ARG A 493 -12.02 4.71 12.06
C ARG A 493 -12.17 3.19 12.26
N PRO A 494 -13.39 2.65 12.43
CA PRO A 494 -13.62 1.24 12.66
C PRO A 494 -13.03 0.36 11.55
N ILE A 495 -12.10 -0.52 11.92
CA ILE A 495 -11.51 -1.47 10.98
C ILE A 495 -12.43 -2.68 10.85
N ILE A 496 -12.64 -3.18 9.62
CA ILE A 496 -13.46 -4.35 9.33
C ILE A 496 -12.56 -5.57 9.15
N PHE A 497 -11.64 -5.53 8.20
CA PHE A 497 -10.69 -6.61 7.92
C PHE A 497 -9.45 -6.10 7.16
N HIS A 498 -8.42 -6.94 7.12
CA HIS A 498 -7.26 -6.83 6.23
C HIS A 498 -7.37 -7.93 5.17
N ALA A 499 -7.49 -7.55 3.90
CA ALA A 499 -7.72 -8.49 2.81
C ALA A 499 -6.46 -9.28 2.42
N HIS A 500 -6.64 -10.57 2.09
CA HIS A 500 -5.70 -11.31 1.26
C HIS A 500 -6.20 -11.30 -0.17
N THR A 501 -5.36 -10.90 -1.10
CA THR A 501 -5.73 -10.75 -2.51
C THR A 501 -4.70 -11.37 -3.43
N GLY A 502 -5.16 -11.82 -4.59
CA GLY A 502 -4.32 -12.46 -5.58
C GLY A 502 -3.70 -11.47 -6.57
N THR A 503 -2.49 -11.81 -6.99
CA THR A 503 -1.84 -11.27 -8.19
C THR A 503 -1.41 -12.45 -9.04
N CYS A 504 -1.78 -12.45 -10.32
CA CYS A 504 -1.47 -13.54 -11.24
C CYS A 504 -0.72 -13.03 -12.47
N TRP A 505 0.18 -13.85 -13.00
CA TRP A 505 0.91 -13.55 -14.24
C TRP A 505 1.13 -14.80 -15.07
N GLN A 506 1.41 -14.61 -16.34
CA GLN A 506 1.68 -15.68 -17.28
C GLN A 506 3.02 -16.37 -16.96
N PRO A 507 3.21 -17.67 -17.20
CA PRO A 507 4.38 -18.42 -16.76
C PRO A 507 5.72 -17.95 -17.36
N TYR A 508 5.65 -17.26 -18.49
CA TYR A 508 6.82 -16.64 -19.13
C TYR A 508 7.22 -15.29 -18.52
N VAL A 509 6.43 -14.70 -17.63
CA VAL A 509 6.81 -13.50 -16.89
C VAL A 509 7.69 -13.88 -15.72
N LYS A 510 8.86 -13.31 -15.64
CA LYS A 510 9.88 -13.56 -14.61
C LYS A 510 10.22 -12.26 -13.85
N GLY A 511 10.79 -12.39 -12.65
CA GLY A 511 11.22 -11.25 -11.84
C GLY A 511 10.09 -10.51 -11.11
N VAL A 512 8.86 -11.05 -11.09
CA VAL A 512 7.75 -10.48 -10.32
C VAL A 512 7.82 -10.93 -8.87
N THR A 513 7.78 -9.97 -7.95
CA THR A 513 7.68 -10.20 -6.50
C THR A 513 6.42 -9.52 -5.97
N VAL A 514 5.60 -10.25 -5.23
CA VAL A 514 4.43 -9.70 -4.52
C VAL A 514 4.83 -9.35 -3.09
N MET A 515 4.86 -8.07 -2.77
CA MET A 515 5.17 -7.60 -1.42
C MET A 515 3.97 -7.76 -0.50
N THR A 516 4.19 -8.28 0.71
CA THR A 516 3.12 -8.72 1.62
C THR A 516 2.73 -7.70 2.68
N ASN A 517 3.70 -7.02 3.29
CA ASN A 517 3.44 -6.03 4.34
C ASN A 517 3.56 -4.57 3.85
N SER A 518 3.74 -4.39 2.54
CA SER A 518 3.95 -3.07 1.93
C SER A 518 3.78 -3.13 0.41
N SER A 519 2.58 -3.47 -0.04
CA SER A 519 2.33 -3.72 -1.46
C SER A 519 2.43 -2.50 -2.39
N TYR A 520 2.75 -1.31 -1.88
CA TYR A 520 3.02 -0.11 -2.71
C TYR A 520 4.46 0.01 -3.20
N ASN A 521 5.37 -0.88 -2.78
CA ASN A 521 6.81 -0.72 -2.98
C ASN A 521 7.39 -1.60 -4.11
N GLY A 522 6.60 -2.53 -4.67
CA GLY A 522 7.06 -3.58 -5.58
C GLY A 522 6.85 -3.29 -7.07
N TYR A 523 6.73 -2.04 -7.52
CA TYR A 523 6.31 -1.74 -8.89
C TYR A 523 7.36 -0.98 -9.72
N ARG A 524 8.64 -1.09 -9.38
CA ARG A 524 9.70 -0.53 -10.22
C ARG A 524 9.82 -1.26 -11.55
N TYR A 525 9.52 -2.56 -11.60
CA TYR A 525 9.55 -3.46 -12.78
C TYR A 525 10.88 -3.48 -13.54
N GLU A 526 11.95 -2.98 -12.98
CA GLU A 526 13.26 -2.96 -13.66
C GLU A 526 13.84 -4.36 -13.86
N ASP A 527 13.54 -5.30 -12.94
CA ASP A 527 14.00 -6.69 -12.95
C ASP A 527 13.02 -7.65 -13.64
N VAL A 528 11.87 -7.16 -14.11
CA VAL A 528 10.87 -7.99 -14.81
C VAL A 528 11.30 -8.21 -16.25
N TRP A 529 11.16 -9.46 -16.73
CA TRP A 529 11.46 -9.85 -18.10
C TRP A 529 10.51 -10.92 -18.62
N LEU A 530 10.48 -11.09 -19.95
CA LEU A 530 9.59 -12.02 -20.63
C LEU A 530 10.40 -13.18 -21.24
N ASP A 531 10.16 -14.40 -20.75
CA ASP A 531 10.76 -15.62 -21.26
C ASP A 531 9.93 -16.18 -22.43
N LYS A 532 9.84 -15.39 -23.51
CA LYS A 532 9.15 -15.74 -24.76
C LYS A 532 10.15 -16.12 -25.83
#